data_16403ad6ec45c0ec8d81a17d16c6d52f
#
_entry.id   16403ad6ec45c0ec8d81a17d16c6d52f
#
_cell.length_a   1.000
_cell.length_b   1.000
_cell.length_c   1.000
_cell.angle_alpha   90.00
_cell.angle_beta   90.00
_cell.angle_gamma   90.00
#
_symmetry.space_group_name_H-M   'P 1'
#
loop_
_entity.id
_entity.type
_entity.pdbx_description
1 polymer ?
#
loop_
_entity_poly.entity_id
_entity_poly.type
_entity_poly.pdbx_seq_one_letter_code
_entity_poly.pdbx_strand_id
1 'polypeptide(L)'
;EFVSILGQSGSGKTTLLNIIGGLDQYTSGDLLIQGKSTKQFKDRDWDSYRNHTIGFVFQSYNLIGHQTALSNVEIAMTLSGVSKSERKKRAIEALERVGLKDHLYKKPSQMSGGQMQRIAIARALVNNPKVVLADEPTGALDSETSLQIMELLKDIAKERLVIMVTHNPELAKTYSTRIVQVLDGNILSDSNPYEPTEEPKQGDIQFTKTKMSFLTALSLSFNNLLTKKGRTFLTAFAGSIGIIGIALILALSNGVSDYVKKVQEDTLVSLPLTISEQNQSNLMATSPDLSEKPYRDKNELGVNTLLTNLLKKQIGKNDLASFKTYLDKHASEVAHLTKDIRYQYNLQPYIYASDTSNVPKSILPSNLADEVDTANQTIKGYLQNIDYWSQLSSDQEMLNAQFDVLEGRLPKDKSEIVLIVDEENQISD
;
A
#
# COMPACT_ATOMS: atom_id res chain seq x y z
N GLU A 1 -27.37 34.84 -34.56
CA GLU A 1 -26.58 36.06 -34.80
C GLU A 1 -25.09 35.68 -34.85
N PHE A 2 -24.35 36.31 -35.77
CA PHE A 2 -22.91 36.11 -35.93
C PHE A 2 -22.19 37.44 -35.72
N VAL A 3 -21.54 37.59 -34.54
CA VAL A 3 -20.84 38.81 -34.15
C VAL A 3 -19.34 38.61 -34.32
N SER A 4 -18.66 39.50 -35.02
CA SER A 4 -17.19 39.52 -35.10
C SER A 4 -16.62 40.69 -34.32
N ILE A 5 -15.66 40.38 -33.46
CA ILE A 5 -14.77 41.36 -32.78
C ILE A 5 -13.51 41.45 -33.62
N LEU A 6 -13.38 42.55 -34.40
CA LEU A 6 -12.30 42.78 -35.34
C LEU A 6 -11.26 43.74 -34.75
N GLY A 7 -10.00 43.47 -34.93
CA GLY A 7 -8.91 44.38 -34.52
C GLY A 7 -7.52 43.78 -34.72
N GLN A 8 -6.49 44.60 -34.54
CA GLN A 8 -5.11 44.15 -34.66
C GLN A 8 -4.68 43.21 -33.52
N SER A 9 -3.60 42.45 -33.71
CA SER A 9 -3.03 41.64 -32.64
C SER A 9 -2.65 42.52 -31.44
N GLY A 10 -2.91 42.08 -30.23
CA GLY A 10 -2.63 42.84 -29.00
C GLY A 10 -3.71 43.82 -28.54
N SER A 11 -4.80 44.06 -29.34
CA SER A 11 -5.86 45.00 -28.98
C SER A 11 -6.86 44.53 -27.91
N GLY A 12 -6.56 43.42 -27.18
CA GLY A 12 -7.37 42.94 -26.04
C GLY A 12 -8.55 42.05 -26.41
N LYS A 13 -8.75 41.66 -27.69
CA LYS A 13 -9.89 40.86 -28.18
C LYS A 13 -10.03 39.50 -27.47
N THR A 14 -8.96 38.73 -27.41
CA THR A 14 -8.93 37.41 -26.73
C THR A 14 -9.20 37.56 -25.24
N THR A 15 -8.68 38.61 -24.60
CA THR A 15 -8.96 38.90 -23.19
C THR A 15 -10.44 39.17 -22.97
N LEU A 16 -11.05 40.00 -23.83
CA LEU A 16 -12.50 40.27 -23.79
C LEU A 16 -13.30 38.99 -23.98
N LEU A 17 -12.92 38.13 -24.95
CA LEU A 17 -13.58 36.86 -25.19
C LEU A 17 -13.48 35.92 -24.00
N ASN A 18 -12.32 35.87 -23.34
CA ASN A 18 -12.10 35.05 -22.14
C ASN A 18 -12.93 35.54 -20.96
N ILE A 19 -13.07 36.86 -20.77
CA ILE A 19 -13.95 37.43 -19.75
C ILE A 19 -15.41 37.07 -20.03
N ILE A 20 -15.89 37.23 -21.27
CA ILE A 20 -17.25 36.83 -21.68
C ILE A 20 -17.45 35.31 -21.42
N GLY A 21 -16.46 34.51 -21.71
CA GLY A 21 -16.49 33.06 -21.48
C GLY A 21 -16.34 32.62 -20.02
N GLY A 22 -16.05 33.54 -19.10
CA GLY A 22 -15.81 33.25 -17.71
C GLY A 22 -14.50 32.46 -17.46
N LEU A 23 -13.53 32.59 -18.38
CA LEU A 23 -12.18 32.01 -18.25
C LEU A 23 -11.23 32.97 -17.54
N ASP A 24 -11.53 34.28 -17.58
CA ASP A 24 -10.77 35.34 -16.92
C ASP A 24 -11.71 36.28 -16.19
N GLN A 25 -11.15 37.08 -15.26
CA GLN A 25 -11.89 38.01 -14.43
C GLN A 25 -11.56 39.47 -14.82
N TYR A 26 -12.56 40.31 -14.90
CA TYR A 26 -12.37 41.74 -15.11
C TYR A 26 -12.02 42.48 -13.82
N THR A 27 -11.16 43.50 -13.92
CA THR A 27 -10.70 44.30 -12.77
C THR A 27 -11.79 45.31 -12.32
N SER A 28 -12.51 45.91 -13.27
CA SER A 28 -13.55 46.91 -13.04
C SER A 28 -14.64 46.81 -14.10
N GLY A 29 -15.78 47.49 -13.86
CA GLY A 29 -16.95 47.36 -14.74
C GLY A 29 -17.94 46.31 -14.25
N ASP A 30 -18.81 45.82 -15.11
CA ASP A 30 -19.78 44.78 -14.84
C ASP A 30 -20.12 44.02 -16.12
N LEU A 31 -20.26 42.70 -16.05
CA LEU A 31 -20.75 41.85 -17.11
C LEU A 31 -22.13 41.30 -16.70
N LEU A 32 -23.12 41.65 -17.52
CA LEU A 32 -24.48 41.18 -17.30
C LEU A 32 -24.75 39.95 -18.24
N ILE A 33 -25.13 38.83 -17.64
CA ILE A 33 -25.53 37.63 -18.35
C ILE A 33 -27.03 37.40 -18.11
N GLN A 34 -27.85 37.50 -19.15
CA GLN A 34 -29.30 37.41 -19.02
C GLN A 34 -29.88 38.36 -17.95
N GLY A 35 -29.33 39.56 -17.89
CA GLY A 35 -29.77 40.61 -16.93
C GLY A 35 -29.26 40.47 -15.50
N LYS A 36 -28.45 39.44 -15.19
CA LYS A 36 -27.85 39.21 -13.89
C LYS A 36 -26.38 39.60 -13.90
N SER A 37 -25.97 40.44 -12.94
CA SER A 37 -24.57 40.82 -12.77
C SER A 37 -23.69 39.65 -12.35
N THR A 38 -22.57 39.46 -13.04
CA THR A 38 -21.60 38.41 -12.74
C THR A 38 -20.81 38.67 -11.44
N LYS A 39 -20.89 39.88 -10.88
CA LYS A 39 -20.36 40.15 -9.52
C LYS A 39 -21.01 39.31 -8.43
N GLN A 40 -22.23 38.84 -8.67
CA GLN A 40 -22.98 37.98 -7.75
C GLN A 40 -22.73 36.47 -8.00
N PHE A 41 -21.97 36.11 -9.04
CA PHE A 41 -21.69 34.72 -9.36
C PHE A 41 -20.69 34.13 -8.36
N LYS A 42 -21.02 32.92 -7.90
CA LYS A 42 -20.11 32.05 -7.15
C LYS A 42 -19.40 31.10 -8.13
N ASP A 43 -18.35 30.45 -7.70
CA ASP A 43 -17.62 29.49 -8.53
C ASP A 43 -18.52 28.46 -9.19
N ARG A 44 -19.56 28.00 -8.50
CA ARG A 44 -20.56 27.05 -9.06
C ARG A 44 -21.39 27.66 -10.18
N ASP A 45 -21.66 28.93 -10.13
CA ASP A 45 -22.44 29.64 -11.17
C ASP A 45 -21.58 29.78 -12.42
N TRP A 46 -20.30 30.10 -12.28
CA TRP A 46 -19.32 30.11 -13.35
C TRP A 46 -19.11 28.73 -13.96
N ASP A 47 -19.03 27.66 -13.15
CA ASP A 47 -18.93 26.28 -13.66
C ASP A 47 -20.15 25.88 -14.45
N SER A 48 -21.34 26.22 -13.97
CA SER A 48 -22.58 25.97 -14.71
C SER A 48 -22.65 26.77 -16.01
N TYR A 49 -22.27 28.03 -15.99
CA TYR A 49 -22.22 28.92 -17.15
C TYR A 49 -21.31 28.34 -18.24
N ARG A 50 -20.04 28.00 -17.87
CA ARG A 50 -19.07 27.42 -18.80
C ARG A 50 -19.53 26.08 -19.38
N ASN A 51 -20.18 25.24 -18.58
CA ASN A 51 -20.56 23.88 -19.02
C ASN A 51 -21.84 23.84 -19.83
N HIS A 52 -22.80 24.77 -19.61
CA HIS A 52 -24.11 24.66 -20.21
C HIS A 52 -24.48 25.84 -21.11
N THR A 53 -23.86 27.00 -20.94
CA THR A 53 -24.24 28.21 -21.71
C THR A 53 -23.23 28.52 -22.81
N ILE A 54 -21.94 28.22 -22.56
CA ILE A 54 -20.84 28.59 -23.46
C ILE A 54 -20.26 27.36 -24.14
N GLY A 55 -20.00 27.45 -25.45
CA GLY A 55 -19.11 26.56 -26.19
C GLY A 55 -17.87 27.33 -26.63
N PHE A 56 -16.68 26.86 -26.32
CA PHE A 56 -15.44 27.56 -26.65
C PHE A 56 -14.66 26.86 -27.77
N VAL A 57 -14.30 27.58 -28.80
CA VAL A 57 -13.46 27.15 -29.92
C VAL A 57 -12.17 27.97 -29.90
N PHE A 58 -11.07 27.32 -29.56
CA PHE A 58 -9.75 27.95 -29.39
C PHE A 58 -8.96 27.96 -30.70
N GLN A 59 -8.07 28.91 -30.86
CA GLN A 59 -7.16 29.05 -32.00
C GLN A 59 -6.25 27.82 -32.16
N SER A 60 -5.72 27.26 -31.07
CA SER A 60 -4.82 26.09 -31.08
C SER A 60 -5.52 24.77 -30.86
N TYR A 61 -6.79 24.65 -31.18
CA TYR A 61 -7.67 23.47 -31.05
C TYR A 61 -7.83 22.97 -29.61
N ASN A 62 -6.81 23.02 -28.76
CA ASN A 62 -6.77 22.54 -27.39
C ASN A 62 -7.30 21.10 -27.25
N LEU A 63 -6.87 20.21 -28.14
CA LEU A 63 -7.24 18.80 -28.14
C LEU A 63 -6.23 18.01 -27.29
N ILE A 64 -6.74 17.00 -26.59
CA ILE A 64 -5.92 16.07 -25.84
C ILE A 64 -5.29 15.08 -26.82
N GLY A 65 -3.98 15.23 -27.09
CA GLY A 65 -3.28 14.56 -28.20
C GLY A 65 -3.24 13.02 -28.11
N HIS A 66 -3.33 12.45 -26.91
CA HIS A 66 -3.34 11.00 -26.71
C HIS A 66 -4.76 10.38 -26.78
N GLN A 67 -5.80 11.20 -26.79
CA GLN A 67 -7.20 10.77 -26.88
C GLN A 67 -7.70 10.80 -28.34
N THR A 68 -8.72 9.99 -28.61
CA THR A 68 -9.39 9.97 -29.93
C THR A 68 -10.27 11.21 -30.12
N ALA A 69 -10.71 11.47 -31.37
CA ALA A 69 -11.69 12.51 -31.67
C ALA A 69 -12.95 12.37 -30.81
N LEU A 70 -13.49 11.15 -30.72
CA LEU A 70 -14.66 10.84 -29.90
C LEU A 70 -14.44 11.18 -28.43
N SER A 71 -13.32 10.74 -27.85
CA SER A 71 -12.99 11.01 -26.43
C SER A 71 -12.77 12.49 -26.14
N ASN A 72 -12.20 13.25 -27.08
CA ASN A 72 -12.07 14.71 -26.98
C ASN A 72 -13.41 15.45 -26.93
N VAL A 73 -14.45 14.93 -27.59
CA VAL A 73 -15.79 15.48 -27.51
C VAL A 73 -16.54 15.00 -26.26
N GLU A 74 -16.41 13.71 -25.90
CA GLU A 74 -17.05 13.15 -24.71
C GLU A 74 -16.62 13.84 -23.40
N ILE A 75 -15.37 14.32 -23.33
CA ILE A 75 -14.84 14.94 -22.10
C ILE A 75 -15.61 16.21 -21.71
N ALA A 76 -16.14 16.97 -22.70
CA ALA A 76 -16.92 18.17 -22.41
C ALA A 76 -18.20 17.87 -21.62
N MET A 77 -18.76 16.67 -21.76
CA MET A 77 -19.96 16.25 -21.03
C MET A 77 -19.69 15.57 -19.70
N THR A 78 -18.41 15.39 -19.32
CA THR A 78 -18.06 14.66 -18.10
C THR A 78 -18.57 15.35 -16.84
N LEU A 79 -18.63 16.67 -16.85
CA LEU A 79 -19.11 17.50 -15.72
C LEU A 79 -20.62 17.76 -15.79
N SER A 80 -21.28 17.40 -16.88
CA SER A 80 -22.70 17.66 -17.07
C SER A 80 -23.61 16.57 -16.49
N GLY A 81 -23.08 15.58 -15.79
CA GLY A 81 -23.85 14.52 -15.15
C GLY A 81 -24.48 13.50 -16.11
N VAL A 82 -24.09 13.55 -17.37
CA VAL A 82 -24.64 12.67 -18.45
C VAL A 82 -24.01 11.27 -18.32
N SER A 83 -24.81 10.22 -18.50
CA SER A 83 -24.33 8.83 -18.45
C SER A 83 -23.31 8.54 -19.57
N LYS A 84 -22.41 7.56 -19.36
CA LYS A 84 -21.36 7.21 -20.33
C LYS A 84 -21.95 6.82 -21.70
N SER A 85 -23.04 6.09 -21.73
CA SER A 85 -23.72 5.69 -22.96
C SER A 85 -24.26 6.90 -23.75
N GLU A 86 -24.94 7.80 -23.06
CA GLU A 86 -25.51 9.01 -23.64
C GLU A 86 -24.41 9.98 -24.11
N ARG A 87 -23.30 10.13 -23.33
CA ARG A 87 -22.16 10.94 -23.78
C ARG A 87 -21.60 10.44 -25.10
N LYS A 88 -21.40 9.12 -25.22
CA LYS A 88 -20.90 8.52 -26.46
C LYS A 88 -21.83 8.80 -27.64
N LYS A 89 -23.14 8.62 -27.44
CA LYS A 89 -24.13 8.88 -28.47
C LYS A 89 -24.09 10.34 -28.95
N ARG A 90 -24.17 11.30 -28.01
CA ARG A 90 -24.12 12.74 -28.34
C ARG A 90 -22.81 13.16 -28.99
N ALA A 91 -21.68 12.58 -28.54
CA ALA A 91 -20.38 12.88 -29.14
C ALA A 91 -20.29 12.37 -30.59
N ILE A 92 -20.86 11.21 -30.91
CA ILE A 92 -20.94 10.70 -32.27
C ILE A 92 -21.78 11.64 -33.11
N GLU A 93 -22.99 12.01 -32.67
CA GLU A 93 -23.89 12.94 -33.36
C GLU A 93 -23.23 14.30 -33.62
N ALA A 94 -22.50 14.83 -32.63
CA ALA A 94 -21.76 16.09 -32.77
C ALA A 94 -20.63 16.01 -33.81
N LEU A 95 -19.89 14.89 -33.83
CA LEU A 95 -18.85 14.64 -34.84
C LEU A 95 -19.41 14.41 -36.24
N GLU A 96 -20.53 13.71 -36.35
CA GLU A 96 -21.24 13.55 -37.64
C GLU A 96 -21.72 14.90 -38.20
N ARG A 97 -22.24 15.79 -37.31
CA ARG A 97 -22.72 17.14 -37.71
C ARG A 97 -21.58 18.00 -38.29
N VAL A 98 -20.33 17.79 -37.86
CA VAL A 98 -19.17 18.51 -38.42
C VAL A 98 -18.46 17.74 -39.54
N GLY A 99 -19.05 16.64 -40.04
CA GLY A 99 -18.50 15.85 -41.15
C GLY A 99 -17.34 14.94 -40.79
N LEU A 100 -17.25 14.45 -39.54
CA LEU A 100 -16.17 13.60 -39.06
C LEU A 100 -16.59 12.18 -38.67
N LYS A 101 -17.66 11.66 -39.27
CA LYS A 101 -18.21 10.32 -39.00
C LYS A 101 -17.15 9.20 -39.12
N ASP A 102 -16.31 9.27 -40.16
CA ASP A 102 -15.31 8.24 -40.45
C ASP A 102 -14.00 8.39 -39.63
N HIS A 103 -13.94 9.39 -38.75
CA HIS A 103 -12.72 9.77 -38.04
C HIS A 103 -12.85 9.68 -36.50
N LEU A 104 -13.91 9.06 -35.99
CA LEU A 104 -14.25 8.99 -34.55
C LEU A 104 -13.10 8.50 -33.65
N TYR A 105 -12.37 7.51 -34.12
CA TYR A 105 -11.33 6.83 -33.34
C TYR A 105 -9.90 7.27 -33.67
N LYS A 106 -9.73 8.21 -34.62
CA LYS A 106 -8.43 8.79 -34.92
C LYS A 106 -7.97 9.72 -33.80
N LYS A 107 -6.67 9.82 -33.61
CA LYS A 107 -6.03 10.76 -32.67
C LYS A 107 -5.68 12.07 -33.40
N PRO A 108 -5.52 13.20 -32.68
CA PRO A 108 -5.14 14.47 -33.29
C PRO A 108 -3.87 14.39 -34.17
N SER A 109 -2.87 13.58 -33.78
CA SER A 109 -1.67 13.37 -34.58
C SER A 109 -1.88 12.68 -35.93
N GLN A 110 -3.06 12.15 -36.19
CA GLN A 110 -3.45 11.46 -37.44
C GLN A 110 -4.46 12.30 -38.28
N MET A 111 -4.64 13.58 -37.95
CA MET A 111 -5.65 14.44 -38.53
C MET A 111 -5.07 15.74 -39.06
N SER A 112 -5.73 16.32 -40.09
CA SER A 112 -5.40 17.62 -40.60
C SER A 112 -5.81 18.76 -39.64
N GLY A 113 -5.25 19.97 -39.82
CA GLY A 113 -5.64 21.14 -39.04
C GLY A 113 -7.14 21.42 -39.08
N GLY A 114 -7.74 21.36 -40.26
CA GLY A 114 -9.19 21.55 -40.42
C GLY A 114 -10.04 20.46 -39.77
N GLN A 115 -9.57 19.20 -39.78
CA GLN A 115 -10.24 18.12 -39.03
C GLN A 115 -10.14 18.33 -37.52
N MET A 116 -8.97 18.76 -37.00
CA MET A 116 -8.81 19.10 -35.60
C MET A 116 -9.69 20.26 -35.16
N GLN A 117 -9.84 21.29 -36.03
CA GLN A 117 -10.74 22.41 -35.75
C GLN A 117 -12.21 21.96 -35.72
N ARG A 118 -12.64 21.08 -36.64
CA ARG A 118 -13.97 20.48 -36.60
C ARG A 118 -14.25 19.69 -35.32
N ILE A 119 -13.25 18.97 -34.78
CA ILE A 119 -13.36 18.31 -33.46
C ILE A 119 -13.54 19.36 -32.35
N ALA A 120 -12.77 20.46 -32.37
CA ALA A 120 -12.92 21.53 -31.38
C ALA A 120 -14.32 22.17 -31.44
N ILE A 121 -14.86 22.37 -32.63
CA ILE A 121 -16.25 22.85 -32.83
C ILE A 121 -17.26 21.82 -32.31
N ALA A 122 -17.13 20.53 -32.66
CA ALA A 122 -18.00 19.47 -32.14
C ALA A 122 -18.00 19.41 -30.61
N ARG A 123 -16.80 19.54 -29.99
CA ARG A 123 -16.64 19.60 -28.54
C ARG A 123 -17.36 20.82 -27.93
N ALA A 124 -17.27 21.97 -28.58
CA ALA A 124 -17.98 23.18 -28.16
C ALA A 124 -19.49 23.02 -28.20
N LEU A 125 -20.01 22.30 -29.20
CA LEU A 125 -21.45 22.16 -29.46
C LEU A 125 -22.14 21.05 -28.66
N VAL A 126 -21.40 20.04 -28.17
CA VAL A 126 -21.96 18.79 -27.62
C VAL A 126 -22.87 19.01 -26.40
N ASN A 127 -22.63 20.06 -25.61
CA ASN A 127 -23.46 20.45 -24.47
C ASN A 127 -24.64 21.36 -24.86
N ASN A 128 -24.88 21.58 -26.16
CA ASN A 128 -25.93 22.44 -26.70
C ASN A 128 -25.90 23.88 -26.11
N PRO A 129 -24.74 24.59 -26.19
CA PRO A 129 -24.61 25.92 -25.64
C PRO A 129 -25.50 26.95 -26.34
N LYS A 130 -25.85 28.01 -25.60
CA LYS A 130 -26.58 29.18 -26.19
C LYS A 130 -25.64 30.11 -26.96
N VAL A 131 -24.38 30.18 -26.54
CA VAL A 131 -23.36 31.06 -27.14
C VAL A 131 -22.11 30.23 -27.48
N VAL A 132 -21.59 30.44 -28.68
CA VAL A 132 -20.31 29.87 -29.12
C VAL A 132 -19.30 31.02 -29.23
N LEU A 133 -18.20 30.89 -28.50
CA LEU A 133 -17.07 31.82 -28.51
C LEU A 133 -15.96 31.20 -29.36
N ALA A 134 -15.52 31.88 -30.40
CA ALA A 134 -14.49 31.42 -31.31
C ALA A 134 -13.32 32.41 -31.34
N ASP A 135 -12.17 31.97 -30.87
CA ASP A 135 -10.95 32.76 -30.88
C ASP A 135 -10.09 32.39 -32.08
N GLU A 136 -10.03 33.26 -33.07
CA GLU A 136 -9.31 33.09 -34.34
C GLU A 136 -9.46 31.67 -34.94
N PRO A 137 -10.70 31.21 -35.23
CA PRO A 137 -10.95 29.79 -35.56
C PRO A 137 -10.31 29.32 -36.85
N THR A 138 -9.79 30.23 -37.67
CA THR A 138 -9.14 29.96 -38.95
C THR A 138 -7.66 30.29 -38.99
N GLY A 139 -7.08 30.81 -37.90
CA GLY A 139 -5.72 31.36 -37.84
C GLY A 139 -4.58 30.37 -38.14
N ALA A 140 -4.84 29.07 -38.01
CA ALA A 140 -3.87 28.01 -38.29
C ALA A 140 -4.24 27.12 -39.49
N LEU A 141 -5.12 27.61 -40.38
CA LEU A 141 -5.67 26.84 -41.50
C LEU A 141 -5.33 27.47 -42.83
N ASP A 142 -5.30 26.66 -43.88
CA ASP A 142 -5.23 27.12 -45.25
C ASP A 142 -6.56 27.82 -45.68
N SER A 143 -6.52 28.54 -46.79
CA SER A 143 -7.65 29.38 -47.23
C SER A 143 -8.91 28.58 -47.53
N GLU A 144 -8.79 27.40 -48.14
CA GLU A 144 -9.95 26.58 -48.51
C GLU A 144 -10.60 25.99 -47.24
N THR A 145 -9.81 25.42 -46.37
CA THR A 145 -10.28 24.89 -45.10
C THR A 145 -10.89 26.00 -44.21
N SER A 146 -10.31 27.20 -44.25
CA SER A 146 -10.84 28.37 -43.52
C SER A 146 -12.26 28.70 -43.94
N LEU A 147 -12.53 28.73 -45.25
CA LEU A 147 -13.88 28.96 -45.76
C LEU A 147 -14.86 27.88 -45.29
N GLN A 148 -14.47 26.63 -45.33
CA GLN A 148 -15.33 25.52 -44.85
C GLN A 148 -15.66 25.64 -43.36
N ILE A 149 -14.70 26.08 -42.51
CA ILE A 149 -14.94 26.33 -41.09
C ILE A 149 -15.85 27.52 -40.88
N MET A 150 -15.70 28.58 -41.69
CA MET A 150 -16.58 29.77 -41.61
C MET A 150 -18.00 29.47 -42.02
N GLU A 151 -18.22 28.67 -43.07
CA GLU A 151 -19.57 28.21 -43.43
C GLU A 151 -20.22 27.37 -42.33
N LEU A 152 -19.43 26.47 -41.67
CA LEU A 152 -19.91 25.70 -40.55
C LEU A 152 -20.33 26.60 -39.38
N LEU A 153 -19.51 27.63 -39.01
CA LEU A 153 -19.84 28.57 -37.96
C LEU A 153 -21.05 29.43 -38.31
N LYS A 154 -21.22 29.81 -39.57
CA LYS A 154 -22.40 30.54 -40.06
C LYS A 154 -23.69 29.71 -39.96
N ASP A 155 -23.60 28.41 -40.26
CA ASP A 155 -24.74 27.50 -40.07
C ASP A 155 -25.11 27.39 -38.58
N ILE A 156 -24.13 27.30 -37.71
CA ILE A 156 -24.33 27.29 -36.25
C ILE A 156 -24.98 28.59 -35.78
N ALA A 157 -24.60 29.73 -36.38
CA ALA A 157 -25.15 31.06 -36.04
C ALA A 157 -26.63 31.24 -36.37
N LYS A 158 -27.23 30.37 -37.19
CA LYS A 158 -28.68 30.36 -37.45
C LYS A 158 -29.47 29.94 -36.18
N GLU A 159 -28.89 29.07 -35.35
CA GLU A 159 -29.58 28.52 -34.17
C GLU A 159 -29.17 29.20 -32.86
N ARG A 160 -27.99 29.83 -32.80
CA ARG A 160 -27.41 30.40 -31.57
C ARG A 160 -26.54 31.61 -31.83
N LEU A 161 -26.13 32.29 -30.77
CA LEU A 161 -25.19 33.41 -30.86
C LEU A 161 -23.77 32.85 -31.05
N VAL A 162 -23.09 33.33 -32.12
CA VAL A 162 -21.66 33.08 -32.34
C VAL A 162 -20.92 34.40 -32.18
N ILE A 163 -19.93 34.45 -31.31
CA ILE A 163 -19.02 35.58 -31.13
C ILE A 163 -17.63 35.13 -31.55
N MET A 164 -17.11 35.69 -32.63
CA MET A 164 -15.81 35.37 -33.17
C MET A 164 -14.83 36.52 -32.97
N VAL A 165 -13.65 36.24 -32.55
CA VAL A 165 -12.50 37.15 -32.59
C VAL A 165 -11.70 36.86 -33.84
N THR A 166 -11.37 37.86 -34.61
CA THR A 166 -10.52 37.74 -35.79
C THR A 166 -9.73 39.02 -36.05
N HIS A 167 -8.61 38.86 -36.74
CA HIS A 167 -7.85 39.96 -37.31
C HIS A 167 -8.06 40.09 -38.83
N ASN A 168 -8.86 39.18 -39.43
CA ASN A 168 -9.12 39.18 -40.89
C ASN A 168 -10.43 39.94 -41.18
N PRO A 169 -10.34 41.14 -41.82
CA PRO A 169 -11.52 41.97 -42.12
C PRO A 169 -12.41 41.38 -43.20
N GLU A 170 -11.88 40.58 -44.14
CA GLU A 170 -12.66 39.99 -45.22
C GLU A 170 -13.58 38.89 -44.68
N LEU A 171 -13.08 38.03 -43.83
CA LEU A 171 -13.89 37.01 -43.18
C LEU A 171 -14.99 37.63 -42.30
N ALA A 172 -14.62 38.69 -41.52
CA ALA A 172 -15.60 39.38 -40.71
C ALA A 172 -16.73 39.99 -41.56
N LYS A 173 -16.40 40.68 -42.66
CA LYS A 173 -17.41 41.30 -43.57
C LYS A 173 -18.29 40.28 -44.25
N THR A 174 -17.74 39.13 -44.67
CA THR A 174 -18.49 38.12 -45.45
C THR A 174 -19.45 37.29 -44.60
N TYR A 175 -19.07 36.99 -43.35
CA TYR A 175 -19.79 36.01 -42.55
C TYR A 175 -20.58 36.61 -41.39
N SER A 176 -20.24 37.83 -40.91
CA SER A 176 -20.88 38.38 -39.72
C SER A 176 -22.09 39.21 -39.98
N THR A 177 -23.04 39.13 -39.10
CA THR A 177 -24.22 40.02 -39.08
C THR A 177 -23.96 41.31 -38.32
N ARG A 178 -22.92 41.33 -37.45
CA ARG A 178 -22.47 42.48 -36.67
C ARG A 178 -20.98 42.47 -36.54
N ILE A 179 -20.33 43.60 -36.69
CA ILE A 179 -18.89 43.77 -36.57
C ILE A 179 -18.60 44.87 -35.57
N VAL A 180 -17.90 44.49 -34.48
CA VAL A 180 -17.40 45.43 -33.47
C VAL A 180 -15.88 45.58 -33.68
N GLN A 181 -15.44 46.79 -34.01
CA GLN A 181 -14.01 47.07 -34.18
C GLN A 181 -13.40 47.50 -32.86
N VAL A 182 -12.29 46.87 -32.49
CA VAL A 182 -11.57 47.12 -31.26
C VAL A 182 -10.12 47.51 -31.54
N LEU A 183 -9.64 48.58 -30.92
CA LEU A 183 -8.26 49.03 -30.97
C LEU A 183 -7.83 49.45 -29.55
N ASP A 184 -6.72 48.92 -29.06
CA ASP A 184 -6.11 49.25 -27.76
C ASP A 184 -7.13 49.24 -26.60
N GLY A 185 -8.01 48.22 -26.60
CA GLY A 185 -9.02 48.03 -25.55
C GLY A 185 -10.26 48.88 -25.70
N ASN A 186 -10.34 49.77 -26.70
CA ASN A 186 -11.49 50.63 -26.97
C ASN A 186 -12.30 50.16 -28.16
N ILE A 187 -13.62 50.33 -28.10
CA ILE A 187 -14.51 50.10 -29.22
C ILE A 187 -14.46 51.34 -30.15
N LEU A 188 -13.99 51.11 -31.41
CA LEU A 188 -13.92 52.14 -32.41
C LEU A 188 -15.22 52.32 -33.17
N SER A 189 -15.85 51.21 -33.55
CA SER A 189 -17.10 51.21 -34.28
C SER A 189 -17.90 49.95 -34.01
N ASP A 190 -19.20 50.02 -34.16
CA ASP A 190 -20.12 48.91 -34.10
C ASP A 190 -21.09 49.06 -35.31
N SER A 191 -21.14 48.04 -36.18
CA SER A 191 -21.93 48.08 -37.40
C SER A 191 -23.45 48.01 -37.18
N ASN A 192 -23.87 47.48 -36.03
CA ASN A 192 -25.27 47.32 -35.67
C ASN A 192 -25.42 47.37 -34.16
N PRO A 193 -25.29 48.59 -33.52
CA PRO A 193 -25.36 48.74 -32.07
C PRO A 193 -26.68 48.19 -31.54
N TYR A 194 -26.60 47.48 -30.42
CA TYR A 194 -27.80 46.99 -29.73
C TYR A 194 -28.38 48.13 -28.88
N GLU A 195 -29.58 48.59 -29.23
CA GLU A 195 -30.35 49.51 -28.42
C GLU A 195 -31.34 48.70 -27.57
N PRO A 196 -31.17 48.64 -26.26
CA PRO A 196 -32.09 47.92 -25.40
C PRO A 196 -33.46 48.63 -25.42
N THR A 197 -34.45 48.06 -26.03
CA THR A 197 -35.82 48.55 -26.12
C THR A 197 -36.62 48.36 -24.82
N GLU A 198 -36.16 47.48 -23.94
CA GLU A 198 -36.72 47.23 -22.60
C GLU A 198 -35.58 46.92 -21.62
N GLU A 199 -35.76 47.29 -20.36
CA GLU A 199 -34.83 46.82 -19.31
C GLU A 199 -34.77 45.28 -19.34
N PRO A 200 -33.58 44.69 -19.31
CA PRO A 200 -33.45 43.23 -19.37
C PRO A 200 -34.22 42.63 -18.19
N LYS A 201 -35.33 41.94 -18.50
CA LYS A 201 -36.08 41.19 -17.50
C LYS A 201 -35.09 40.22 -16.86
N GLN A 202 -34.93 40.33 -15.52
CA GLN A 202 -34.10 39.35 -14.76
C GLN A 202 -34.63 37.95 -15.02
N GLY A 203 -34.04 37.28 -15.98
CA GLY A 203 -34.31 35.89 -16.24
C GLY A 203 -33.76 35.06 -15.09
N ASP A 204 -34.58 34.20 -14.55
CA ASP A 204 -34.14 33.20 -13.57
C ASP A 204 -33.14 32.26 -14.28
N ILE A 205 -31.86 32.57 -14.16
CA ILE A 205 -30.81 31.69 -14.64
C ILE A 205 -30.82 30.46 -13.71
N GLN A 206 -31.46 29.40 -14.15
CA GLN A 206 -31.39 28.11 -13.45
C GLN A 206 -30.06 27.48 -13.76
N PHE A 207 -29.13 27.65 -12.84
CA PHE A 207 -27.84 26.96 -12.91
C PHE A 207 -28.02 25.46 -12.58
N THR A 208 -27.84 24.62 -13.59
CA THR A 208 -27.81 23.17 -13.42
C THR A 208 -26.57 22.77 -12.62
N LYS A 209 -26.78 21.97 -11.57
CA LYS A 209 -25.66 21.52 -10.73
C LYS A 209 -24.73 20.61 -11.53
N THR A 210 -23.48 21.02 -11.66
CA THR A 210 -22.42 20.17 -12.19
C THR A 210 -22.09 19.09 -11.15
N LYS A 211 -22.16 17.80 -11.54
CA LYS A 211 -21.81 16.68 -10.68
C LYS A 211 -20.95 15.70 -11.46
N MET A 212 -19.77 15.39 -10.92
CA MET A 212 -18.93 14.30 -11.42
C MET A 212 -18.99 13.14 -10.45
N SER A 213 -19.22 11.92 -10.94
CA SER A 213 -19.15 10.72 -10.11
C SER A 213 -17.71 10.47 -9.69
N PHE A 214 -17.50 10.07 -8.42
CA PHE A 214 -16.19 9.68 -7.89
C PHE A 214 -15.50 8.62 -8.76
N LEU A 215 -16.24 7.62 -9.23
CA LEU A 215 -15.70 6.59 -10.12
C LEU A 215 -15.24 7.15 -11.47
N THR A 216 -15.92 8.18 -11.99
CA THR A 216 -15.50 8.88 -13.22
C THR A 216 -14.21 9.65 -12.99
N ALA A 217 -14.09 10.36 -11.87
CA ALA A 217 -12.87 11.08 -11.51
C ALA A 217 -11.67 10.11 -11.33
N LEU A 218 -11.89 9.00 -10.64
CA LEU A 218 -10.88 7.96 -10.45
C LEU A 218 -10.45 7.34 -11.80
N SER A 219 -11.39 7.04 -12.68
CA SER A 219 -11.10 6.50 -14.01
C SER A 219 -10.29 7.48 -14.87
N LEU A 220 -10.62 8.77 -14.82
CA LEU A 220 -9.86 9.81 -15.55
C LEU A 220 -8.44 9.95 -15.00
N SER A 221 -8.27 9.97 -13.67
CA SER A 221 -6.97 10.01 -13.03
C SER A 221 -6.13 8.79 -13.38
N PHE A 222 -6.71 7.61 -13.34
CA PHE A 222 -6.02 6.36 -13.69
C PHE A 222 -5.58 6.35 -15.16
N ASN A 223 -6.46 6.77 -16.08
CA ASN A 223 -6.11 6.91 -17.50
C ASN A 223 -4.97 7.92 -17.71
N ASN A 224 -4.96 9.03 -16.98
CA ASN A 224 -3.87 10.00 -17.04
C ASN A 224 -2.53 9.42 -16.56
N LEU A 225 -2.54 8.61 -15.49
CA LEU A 225 -1.35 7.90 -15.03
C LEU A 225 -0.83 6.93 -16.08
N LEU A 226 -1.72 6.22 -16.77
CA LEU A 226 -1.36 5.26 -17.82
C LEU A 226 -0.81 5.92 -19.09
N THR A 227 -1.07 7.20 -19.34
CA THR A 227 -0.54 7.90 -20.53
C THR A 227 0.96 8.16 -20.43
N LYS A 228 1.50 8.33 -19.23
CA LYS A 228 2.93 8.56 -18.94
C LYS A 228 3.54 7.36 -18.22
N LYS A 229 3.34 6.14 -18.77
CA LYS A 229 3.72 4.86 -18.14
C LYS A 229 5.13 4.84 -17.55
N GLY A 230 6.12 5.31 -18.31
CA GLY A 230 7.51 5.33 -17.85
C GLY A 230 7.73 6.18 -16.59
N ARG A 231 7.19 7.40 -16.57
CA ARG A 231 7.31 8.29 -15.41
C ARG A 231 6.56 7.73 -14.21
N THR A 232 5.34 7.26 -14.41
CA THR A 232 4.50 6.67 -13.35
C THR A 232 5.18 5.46 -12.74
N PHE A 233 5.72 4.56 -13.59
CA PHE A 233 6.46 3.38 -13.13
C PHE A 233 7.70 3.78 -12.31
N LEU A 234 8.49 4.72 -12.81
CA LEU A 234 9.72 5.18 -12.15
C LEU A 234 9.43 5.82 -10.79
N THR A 235 8.38 6.63 -10.71
CA THR A 235 7.96 7.28 -9.45
C THR A 235 7.42 6.25 -8.44
N ALA A 236 6.60 5.31 -8.91
CA ALA A 236 6.06 4.24 -8.08
C ALA A 236 7.19 3.30 -7.59
N PHE A 237 8.14 2.97 -8.47
CA PHE A 237 9.31 2.14 -8.13
C PHE A 237 10.20 2.83 -7.09
N ALA A 238 10.53 4.12 -7.30
CA ALA A 238 11.30 4.89 -6.32
C ALA A 238 10.62 4.96 -4.94
N GLY A 239 9.30 5.17 -4.92
CA GLY A 239 8.52 5.16 -3.67
C GLY A 239 8.46 3.78 -3.01
N SER A 240 8.41 2.70 -3.80
CA SER A 240 8.34 1.33 -3.28
C SER A 240 9.64 0.86 -2.64
N ILE A 241 10.81 1.38 -3.05
CA ILE A 241 12.12 1.01 -2.46
C ILE A 241 12.12 1.26 -0.94
N GLY A 242 11.62 2.41 -0.50
CA GLY A 242 11.53 2.72 0.93
C GLY A 242 10.63 1.75 1.69
N ILE A 243 9.48 1.42 1.13
CA ILE A 243 8.53 0.48 1.76
C ILE A 243 9.11 -0.93 1.80
N ILE A 244 9.73 -1.39 0.71
CA ILE A 244 10.40 -2.69 0.63
C ILE A 244 11.54 -2.76 1.65
N GLY A 245 12.35 -1.71 1.77
CA GLY A 245 13.44 -1.64 2.74
C GLY A 245 12.95 -1.78 4.18
N ILE A 246 11.91 -1.03 4.57
CA ILE A 246 11.32 -1.13 5.90
C ILE A 246 10.70 -2.51 6.13
N ALA A 247 9.95 -3.04 5.16
CA ALA A 247 9.35 -4.36 5.27
C ALA A 247 10.39 -5.47 5.44
N LEU A 248 11.51 -5.38 4.72
CA LEU A 248 12.61 -6.34 4.79
C LEU A 248 13.32 -6.28 6.15
N ILE A 249 13.56 -5.07 6.68
CA ILE A 249 14.15 -4.88 8.01
C ILE A 249 13.22 -5.46 9.09
N LEU A 250 11.93 -5.19 9.01
CA LEU A 250 10.96 -5.72 9.97
C LEU A 250 10.84 -7.24 9.89
N ALA A 251 10.80 -7.81 8.68
CA ALA A 251 10.76 -9.25 8.47
C ALA A 251 12.01 -9.93 9.02
N LEU A 252 13.20 -9.37 8.75
CA LEU A 252 14.46 -9.88 9.27
C LEU A 252 14.53 -9.77 10.80
N SER A 253 14.12 -8.62 11.37
CA SER A 253 14.09 -8.41 12.82
C SER A 253 13.19 -9.42 13.52
N ASN A 254 11.99 -9.66 13.01
CA ASN A 254 11.07 -10.65 13.57
C ASN A 254 11.64 -12.06 13.42
N GLY A 255 12.16 -12.42 12.23
CA GLY A 255 12.76 -13.74 12.01
C GLY A 255 13.95 -14.01 12.92
N VAL A 256 14.82 -13.03 13.14
CA VAL A 256 15.95 -13.16 14.08
C VAL A 256 15.46 -13.30 15.52
N SER A 257 14.45 -12.50 15.93
CA SER A 257 13.87 -12.59 17.27
C SER A 257 13.25 -13.96 17.54
N ASP A 258 12.50 -14.49 16.59
CA ASP A 258 11.88 -15.81 16.67
C ASP A 258 12.96 -16.93 16.72
N TYR A 259 14.01 -16.80 15.90
CA TYR A 259 15.14 -17.72 15.92
C TYR A 259 15.88 -17.71 17.26
N VAL A 260 16.21 -16.51 17.80
CA VAL A 260 16.86 -16.38 19.10
C VAL A 260 15.99 -16.97 20.21
N LYS A 261 14.68 -16.72 20.18
CA LYS A 261 13.74 -17.28 21.15
C LYS A 261 13.72 -18.80 21.08
N LYS A 262 13.67 -19.37 19.87
CA LYS A 262 13.73 -20.83 19.66
C LYS A 262 15.04 -21.41 20.20
N VAL A 263 16.19 -20.82 19.87
CA VAL A 263 17.50 -21.28 20.38
C VAL A 263 17.57 -21.19 21.90
N GLN A 264 17.01 -20.13 22.50
CA GLN A 264 16.94 -20.02 23.96
C GLN A 264 16.05 -21.11 24.58
N GLU A 265 14.90 -21.39 23.99
CA GLU A 265 13.98 -22.46 24.43
C GLU A 265 14.66 -23.83 24.32
N ASP A 266 15.29 -24.13 23.20
CA ASP A 266 16.02 -25.38 22.96
C ASP A 266 17.19 -25.54 23.95
N THR A 267 17.94 -24.48 24.23
CA THR A 267 19.05 -24.51 25.18
C THR A 267 18.56 -24.70 26.62
N LEU A 268 17.49 -24.01 27.01
CA LEU A 268 16.93 -24.17 28.38
C LEU A 268 16.36 -25.58 28.59
N VAL A 269 15.83 -26.21 27.55
CA VAL A 269 15.34 -27.58 27.59
C VAL A 269 16.49 -28.58 27.72
N SER A 270 17.62 -28.31 27.04
CA SER A 270 18.80 -29.19 27.04
C SER A 270 19.64 -29.09 28.34
N LEU A 271 19.56 -27.99 29.06
CA LEU A 271 20.33 -27.76 30.29
C LEU A 271 19.38 -27.47 31.48
N PRO A 272 18.71 -28.50 32.01
CA PRO A 272 17.82 -28.31 33.13
C PRO A 272 18.60 -27.94 34.40
N LEU A 273 18.02 -27.09 35.23
CA LEU A 273 18.57 -26.81 36.56
C LEU A 273 18.36 -28.05 37.45
N THR A 274 19.46 -28.72 37.81
CA THR A 274 19.42 -29.91 38.66
C THR A 274 19.84 -29.56 40.07
N ILE A 275 18.99 -29.90 41.04
CA ILE A 275 19.27 -29.77 42.45
C ILE A 275 19.39 -31.18 43.02
N SER A 276 20.61 -31.61 43.41
CA SER A 276 20.87 -32.94 43.97
C SER A 276 21.03 -32.92 45.48
N GLU A 277 20.82 -34.07 46.11
CA GLU A 277 21.03 -34.25 47.57
C GLU A 277 22.45 -33.97 47.96
N GLN A 278 23.41 -34.38 47.13
CA GLN A 278 24.83 -34.14 47.36
C GLN A 278 25.34 -33.06 46.39
N ASN A 279 26.03 -32.05 46.95
CA ASN A 279 26.74 -31.09 46.13
C ASN A 279 27.98 -31.77 45.52
N GLN A 280 27.85 -32.30 44.31
CA GLN A 280 29.01 -32.67 43.50
C GLN A 280 29.62 -31.39 42.92
N SER A 281 30.19 -30.54 43.77
CA SER A 281 31.04 -29.48 43.26
C SER A 281 32.31 -30.16 42.71
N ASN A 282 32.44 -30.16 41.38
CA ASN A 282 33.67 -30.59 40.71
C ASN A 282 34.85 -29.85 41.36
N LEU A 283 35.72 -30.59 42.05
CA LEU A 283 36.95 -30.08 42.63
C LEU A 283 37.85 -29.34 41.61
N MET A 284 37.61 -29.55 40.32
CA MET A 284 38.37 -28.92 39.22
C MET A 284 37.83 -27.54 38.77
N ALA A 285 36.61 -27.19 39.10
CA ALA A 285 36.01 -25.94 38.59
C ALA A 285 36.25 -24.71 39.49
N THR A 286 36.62 -24.90 40.73
CA THR A 286 37.02 -23.81 41.61
C THR A 286 38.52 -23.93 41.92
N SER A 287 39.34 -23.33 41.05
CA SER A 287 40.68 -22.95 41.46
C SER A 287 40.53 -22.08 42.71
N PRO A 288 40.98 -22.54 43.89
CA PRO A 288 40.94 -21.67 45.05
C PRO A 288 41.77 -20.45 44.70
N ASP A 289 41.23 -19.27 44.95
CA ASP A 289 41.99 -18.05 44.82
C ASP A 289 43.15 -18.10 45.82
N LEU A 290 44.31 -18.49 45.32
CA LEU A 290 45.56 -18.61 46.10
C LEU A 290 46.24 -17.24 46.24
N SER A 291 45.59 -16.14 45.78
CA SER A 291 46.19 -14.81 45.72
C SER A 291 46.29 -14.13 47.08
N GLU A 292 45.46 -14.48 48.03
CA GLU A 292 45.57 -13.93 49.42
C GLU A 292 46.11 -14.93 50.40
N LYS A 293 47.43 -15.07 50.47
CA LYS A 293 48.07 -15.66 51.66
C LYS A 293 48.10 -14.58 52.71
N PRO A 294 47.41 -14.74 53.86
CA PRO A 294 47.55 -13.79 54.95
C PRO A 294 49.00 -13.74 55.37
N TYR A 295 49.55 -12.53 55.39
CA TYR A 295 50.92 -12.32 55.94
C TYR A 295 50.90 -12.73 57.38
N ARG A 296 51.81 -13.70 57.75
CA ARG A 296 51.97 -14.15 59.12
C ARG A 296 53.38 -13.85 59.59
N ASP A 297 53.50 -13.47 60.85
CA ASP A 297 54.79 -13.22 61.46
C ASP A 297 55.59 -14.53 61.49
N LYS A 298 56.92 -14.45 61.37
CA LYS A 298 57.83 -15.63 61.28
C LYS A 298 57.78 -16.55 62.51
N ASN A 299 57.20 -16.09 63.58
CA ASN A 299 57.10 -16.84 64.83
C ASN A 299 55.69 -17.47 65.08
N GLU A 300 54.75 -17.36 64.12
CA GLU A 300 53.40 -17.96 64.26
C GLU A 300 53.26 -19.19 63.41
N LEU A 301 52.89 -20.31 64.01
CA LEU A 301 52.51 -21.54 63.35
C LEU A 301 51.01 -21.48 63.00
N GLY A 302 50.67 -21.42 61.73
CA GLY A 302 49.28 -21.45 61.25
C GLY A 302 48.92 -22.83 60.70
N VAL A 303 47.69 -23.26 60.96
CA VAL A 303 47.12 -24.48 60.36
C VAL A 303 46.53 -24.15 59.06
N ASN A 304 46.92 -24.84 57.97
CA ASN A 304 46.29 -24.73 56.70
C ASN A 304 44.95 -25.50 56.70
N THR A 305 43.83 -24.78 56.81
CA THR A 305 42.48 -25.35 56.87
C THR A 305 41.79 -25.38 55.51
N LEU A 306 42.50 -25.05 54.41
CA LEU A 306 41.94 -24.95 53.09
C LEU A 306 41.27 -26.27 52.63
N LEU A 307 42.00 -27.38 52.78
CA LEU A 307 41.51 -28.72 52.43
C LEU A 307 40.32 -29.12 53.31
N THR A 308 40.42 -28.86 54.62
CA THR A 308 39.36 -29.16 55.59
C THR A 308 38.11 -28.33 55.36
N ASN A 309 38.22 -27.08 54.93
CA ASN A 309 37.10 -26.21 54.60
C ASN A 309 36.47 -26.59 53.27
N LEU A 310 37.25 -27.01 52.27
CA LEU A 310 36.76 -27.56 51.02
C LEU A 310 36.01 -28.88 51.28
N LEU A 311 36.54 -29.79 52.06
CA LEU A 311 35.88 -31.03 52.43
C LEU A 311 34.60 -30.80 53.26
N LYS A 312 34.61 -29.85 54.20
CA LYS A 312 33.39 -29.47 54.93
C LYS A 312 32.31 -28.85 54.10
N LYS A 313 32.65 -28.09 53.09
CA LYS A 313 31.68 -27.58 52.09
C LYS A 313 31.07 -28.70 51.24
N GLN A 314 31.79 -29.79 50.99
CA GLN A 314 31.31 -30.95 50.23
C GLN A 314 30.35 -31.86 51.03
N ILE A 315 30.30 -31.78 52.35
CA ILE A 315 29.48 -32.66 53.21
C ILE A 315 28.08 -32.05 53.48
N GLY A 316 27.79 -30.94 52.89
CA GLY A 316 26.44 -30.36 52.95
C GLY A 316 25.44 -31.20 52.17
N LYS A 317 24.49 -31.80 52.84
CA LYS A 317 23.33 -32.44 52.21
C LYS A 317 22.22 -31.39 52.05
N ASN A 318 21.66 -31.33 50.88
CA ASN A 318 20.45 -30.54 50.63
C ASN A 318 19.21 -31.26 51.18
N ASP A 319 18.36 -30.57 51.92
CA ASP A 319 17.08 -31.12 52.39
C ASP A 319 16.04 -31.03 51.27
N LEU A 320 16.14 -31.99 50.34
CA LEU A 320 15.23 -32.04 49.19
C LEU A 320 13.78 -32.37 49.60
N ALA A 321 13.54 -33.04 50.73
CA ALA A 321 12.21 -33.36 51.22
C ALA A 321 11.44 -32.11 51.67
N SER A 322 12.10 -31.26 52.45
CA SER A 322 11.54 -29.98 52.86
C SER A 322 11.38 -29.03 51.65
N PHE A 323 12.36 -29.04 50.73
CA PHE A 323 12.26 -28.25 49.49
C PHE A 323 11.12 -28.67 48.62
N LYS A 324 10.88 -29.96 48.41
CA LYS A 324 9.70 -30.48 47.71
C LYS A 324 8.41 -30.01 48.37
N THR A 325 8.29 -30.13 49.68
CA THR A 325 7.13 -29.69 50.44
C THR A 325 6.90 -28.17 50.28
N TYR A 326 7.95 -27.39 50.18
CA TYR A 326 7.87 -25.97 49.92
C TYR A 326 7.34 -25.70 48.50
N LEU A 327 7.87 -26.38 47.47
CA LEU A 327 7.41 -26.24 46.07
C LEU A 327 5.93 -26.63 45.91
N ASP A 328 5.50 -27.72 46.57
CA ASP A 328 4.12 -28.18 46.54
C ASP A 328 3.16 -27.16 47.18
N LYS A 329 3.59 -26.46 48.25
CA LYS A 329 2.80 -25.41 48.90
C LYS A 329 2.73 -24.10 48.10
N HIS A 330 3.78 -23.79 47.33
CA HIS A 330 3.89 -22.56 46.57
C HIS A 330 3.80 -22.81 45.05
N ALA A 331 3.09 -23.86 44.63
CA ALA A 331 3.02 -24.28 43.25
C ALA A 331 2.51 -23.18 42.31
N SER A 332 1.57 -22.33 42.77
CA SER A 332 1.05 -21.20 41.99
C SER A 332 2.09 -20.09 41.76
N GLU A 333 3.01 -19.89 42.69
CA GLU A 333 4.06 -18.87 42.59
C GLU A 333 5.21 -19.35 41.71
N VAL A 334 5.41 -20.65 41.64
CA VAL A 334 6.52 -21.26 40.87
C VAL A 334 6.09 -21.59 39.44
N ALA A 335 4.82 -21.83 39.22
CA ALA A 335 4.27 -22.25 37.92
C ALA A 335 4.59 -21.28 36.74
N HIS A 336 4.80 -19.99 37.02
CA HIS A 336 5.17 -19.03 35.97
C HIS A 336 6.70 -18.91 35.79
N LEU A 337 7.49 -19.53 36.66
CA LEU A 337 8.96 -19.50 36.61
C LEU A 337 9.54 -20.78 36.01
N THR A 338 8.77 -21.88 36.02
CA THR A 338 9.22 -23.22 35.60
C THR A 338 8.24 -23.81 34.59
N LYS A 339 8.72 -24.43 33.52
CA LYS A 339 7.88 -25.16 32.57
C LYS A 339 7.51 -26.56 33.08
N ASP A 340 8.47 -27.23 33.72
CA ASP A 340 8.28 -28.57 34.29
C ASP A 340 9.21 -28.76 35.51
N ILE A 341 8.77 -29.56 36.47
CA ILE A 341 9.54 -29.93 37.63
C ILE A 341 9.54 -31.46 37.73
N ARG A 342 10.68 -32.06 37.55
CA ARG A 342 10.85 -33.49 37.62
C ARG A 342 11.55 -33.89 38.91
N TYR A 343 11.03 -34.93 39.57
CA TYR A 343 11.62 -35.50 40.77
C TYR A 343 12.25 -36.82 40.40
N GLN A 344 13.56 -36.94 40.53
CA GLN A 344 14.30 -38.16 40.30
C GLN A 344 14.62 -38.81 41.65
N TYR A 345 14.21 -40.07 41.82
CA TYR A 345 14.47 -40.85 43.02
C TYR A 345 15.55 -41.90 42.70
N ASN A 346 16.46 -42.11 43.60
CA ASN A 346 17.49 -43.16 43.44
C ASN A 346 16.87 -44.56 43.71
N LEU A 347 15.96 -44.97 42.81
CA LEU A 347 15.31 -46.27 42.84
C LEU A 347 15.72 -47.04 41.59
N GLN A 348 16.19 -48.25 41.79
CA GLN A 348 16.41 -49.18 40.68
C GLN A 348 15.17 -50.07 40.51
N PRO A 349 14.33 -49.85 39.49
CA PRO A 349 13.18 -50.70 39.26
C PRO A 349 13.65 -52.04 38.72
N TYR A 350 13.18 -53.12 39.29
CA TYR A 350 13.37 -54.45 38.77
C TYR A 350 12.21 -54.83 37.89
N ILE A 351 12.43 -54.86 36.56
CA ILE A 351 11.34 -55.16 35.60
C ILE A 351 11.56 -56.59 35.11
N TYR A 352 10.58 -57.41 35.22
CA TYR A 352 10.61 -58.83 34.75
C TYR A 352 9.55 -59.05 33.63
N ALA A 353 9.87 -59.93 32.71
CA ALA A 353 8.90 -60.33 31.71
C ALA A 353 7.67 -61.02 32.41
N SER A 354 6.48 -60.81 31.86
CA SER A 354 5.23 -61.38 32.41
C SER A 354 5.14 -62.89 32.25
N ASP A 355 5.90 -63.47 31.36
CA ASP A 355 5.99 -64.94 31.20
C ASP A 355 7.01 -65.50 32.19
N THR A 356 6.51 -66.16 33.23
CA THR A 356 7.27 -66.80 34.28
C THR A 356 7.37 -68.31 34.10
N SER A 357 6.99 -68.87 32.96
CA SER A 357 7.04 -70.32 32.68
C SER A 357 8.44 -70.90 32.67
N ASN A 358 9.46 -70.06 32.47
CA ASN A 358 10.88 -70.33 32.65
C ASN A 358 11.46 -69.36 33.65
N VAL A 359 12.72 -69.50 34.05
CA VAL A 359 13.39 -68.61 34.99
C VAL A 359 13.06 -67.17 34.71
N PRO A 360 12.65 -66.36 35.72
CA PRO A 360 12.26 -64.97 35.52
C PRO A 360 13.39 -64.20 34.80
N LYS A 361 13.11 -63.73 33.57
CA LYS A 361 14.09 -63.00 32.78
C LYS A 361 13.90 -61.50 33.10
N SER A 362 14.89 -60.91 33.74
CA SER A 362 14.93 -59.48 33.95
C SER A 362 15.07 -58.75 32.60
N ILE A 363 14.32 -57.70 32.41
CA ILE A 363 14.34 -56.89 31.17
C ILE A 363 15.21 -55.64 31.41
N LEU A 364 15.91 -55.56 32.52
CA LEU A 364 16.77 -54.39 32.78
C LEU A 364 18.05 -54.47 31.97
N PRO A 365 18.40 -53.45 31.19
CA PRO A 365 19.65 -53.38 30.43
C PRO A 365 20.90 -53.46 31.31
N SER A 366 20.80 -53.11 32.60
CA SER A 366 21.91 -53.24 33.57
C SER A 366 22.42 -54.67 33.72
N ASN A 367 21.65 -55.68 33.31
CA ASN A 367 22.11 -57.08 33.28
C ASN A 367 23.08 -57.38 32.11
N LEU A 368 23.16 -56.53 31.09
CA LEU A 368 24.21 -56.60 30.08
C LEU A 368 25.61 -56.55 30.67
N ALA A 369 25.80 -55.86 31.80
CA ALA A 369 27.06 -55.82 32.52
C ALA A 369 27.49 -57.17 33.11
N ASP A 370 26.54 -58.06 33.32
CA ASP A 370 26.82 -59.41 33.82
C ASP A 370 27.06 -60.44 32.66
N GLU A 371 26.58 -60.13 31.46
CA GLU A 371 26.82 -60.95 30.25
C GLU A 371 28.12 -60.55 29.53
N VAL A 372 28.63 -59.32 29.75
CA VAL A 372 29.91 -58.87 29.17
C VAL A 372 31.07 -59.38 29.99
N ASP A 373 31.79 -60.37 29.49
CA ASP A 373 32.98 -60.94 30.10
C ASP A 373 34.18 -59.96 30.00
N THR A 374 34.15 -58.91 30.75
CA THR A 374 35.21 -57.89 30.77
C THR A 374 35.98 -57.95 32.07
N ALA A 375 37.26 -58.26 31.95
CA ALA A 375 38.23 -58.17 33.05
C ALA A 375 38.41 -56.73 33.60
N ASN A 376 37.76 -55.72 33.00
CA ASN A 376 37.87 -54.31 33.35
C ASN A 376 36.71 -53.88 34.26
N GLN A 377 36.97 -53.88 35.57
CA GLN A 377 35.97 -53.43 36.57
C GLN A 377 35.46 -52.00 36.36
N THR A 378 36.20 -51.14 35.68
CA THR A 378 35.80 -49.78 35.40
C THR A 378 34.68 -49.73 34.36
N ILE A 379 34.76 -50.57 33.31
CA ILE A 379 33.73 -50.68 32.28
C ILE A 379 32.46 -51.32 32.86
N LYS A 380 32.64 -52.37 33.70
CA LYS A 380 31.51 -52.99 34.39
C LYS A 380 30.78 -52.01 35.32
N GLY A 381 31.52 -51.17 36.06
CA GLY A 381 30.94 -50.12 36.87
C GLY A 381 30.24 -49.00 36.10
N TYR A 382 30.71 -48.73 34.87
CA TYR A 382 30.05 -47.77 33.97
C TYR A 382 28.72 -48.35 33.44
N LEU A 383 28.70 -49.56 32.96
CA LEU A 383 27.51 -50.24 32.45
C LEU A 383 26.44 -50.46 33.51
N GLN A 384 26.83 -50.69 34.77
CA GLN A 384 25.89 -50.85 35.89
C GLN A 384 25.20 -49.53 36.32
N ASN A 385 25.73 -48.38 35.93
CA ASN A 385 25.20 -47.05 36.26
C ASN A 385 24.47 -46.34 35.13
N ILE A 386 24.34 -46.99 33.97
CA ILE A 386 23.60 -46.41 32.86
C ILE A 386 22.10 -46.60 33.15
N ASP A 387 21.39 -45.49 33.28
CA ASP A 387 19.96 -45.47 33.46
C ASP A 387 19.27 -45.35 32.08
N TYR A 388 18.79 -46.48 31.57
CA TYR A 388 18.09 -46.53 30.26
C TYR A 388 16.62 -46.10 30.36
N TRP A 389 16.10 -45.95 31.55
CA TRP A 389 14.73 -45.54 31.77
C TRP A 389 14.70 -44.08 32.24
N SER A 390 14.14 -43.23 31.39
CA SER A 390 14.01 -41.82 31.73
C SER A 390 12.52 -41.44 31.74
N GLN A 391 12.13 -40.68 32.77
CA GLN A 391 10.80 -40.12 32.84
C GLN A 391 10.72 -38.95 31.89
N LEU A 392 9.82 -38.99 30.94
CA LEU A 392 9.49 -37.88 30.07
C LEU A 392 8.71 -36.78 30.81
N SER A 393 8.76 -35.58 30.29
CA SER A 393 7.99 -34.44 30.78
C SER A 393 6.49 -34.71 30.74
N SER A 394 5.75 -34.17 31.69
CA SER A 394 4.28 -34.15 31.62
C SER A 394 3.73 -33.05 30.71
N ASP A 395 4.57 -32.10 30.33
CA ASP A 395 4.22 -31.00 29.41
C ASP A 395 4.27 -31.45 27.96
N GLN A 396 3.10 -31.52 27.34
CA GLN A 396 2.95 -31.94 25.93
C GLN A 396 3.56 -30.97 24.93
N GLU A 397 3.61 -29.66 25.24
CA GLU A 397 4.28 -28.67 24.36
C GLU A 397 5.79 -28.91 24.34
N MET A 398 6.36 -29.21 25.53
CA MET A 398 7.76 -29.52 25.68
C MET A 398 8.13 -30.83 24.99
N LEU A 399 7.28 -31.85 25.09
CA LEU A 399 7.49 -33.13 24.39
C LEU A 399 7.44 -32.95 22.87
N ASN A 400 6.48 -32.18 22.36
CA ASN A 400 6.38 -31.87 20.93
C ASN A 400 7.56 -31.02 20.41
N ALA A 401 8.20 -30.24 21.28
CA ALA A 401 9.38 -29.48 20.92
C ALA A 401 10.68 -30.29 20.94
N GLN A 402 10.72 -31.35 21.76
CA GLN A 402 11.92 -32.19 21.95
C GLN A 402 11.98 -33.39 21.02
N PHE A 403 10.84 -33.95 20.64
CA PHE A 403 10.77 -35.24 19.93
C PHE A 403 9.88 -35.16 18.70
N ASP A 404 10.41 -35.65 17.59
CA ASP A 404 9.63 -35.90 16.39
C ASP A 404 9.00 -37.29 16.48
N VAL A 405 7.70 -37.40 16.23
CA VAL A 405 6.98 -38.68 16.25
C VAL A 405 7.16 -39.36 14.92
N LEU A 406 7.94 -40.44 14.89
CA LEU A 406 8.13 -41.24 13.70
C LEU A 406 6.93 -42.17 13.46
N GLU A 407 6.41 -42.82 14.51
CA GLU A 407 5.26 -43.69 14.45
C GLU A 407 4.50 -43.71 15.77
N GLY A 408 3.17 -43.80 15.72
CA GLY A 408 2.33 -43.78 16.90
C GLY A 408 2.02 -42.37 17.42
N ARG A 409 2.19 -42.13 18.70
CA ARG A 409 1.93 -40.84 19.37
C ARG A 409 2.81 -40.66 20.61
N LEU A 410 2.96 -39.43 21.04
CA LEU A 410 3.57 -39.12 22.33
C LEU A 410 2.71 -39.63 23.50
N PRO A 411 3.33 -40.02 24.63
CA PRO A 411 2.63 -40.55 25.79
C PRO A 411 1.75 -39.49 26.44
N LYS A 412 0.57 -39.90 26.90
CA LYS A 412 -0.39 -39.02 27.64
C LYS A 412 -0.51 -39.40 29.09
N ASP A 413 -0.09 -40.60 29.46
CA ASP A 413 -0.21 -41.12 30.79
C ASP A 413 1.12 -41.74 31.24
N LYS A 414 1.36 -41.73 32.54
CA LYS A 414 2.56 -42.30 33.21
C LYS A 414 2.71 -43.82 33.04
N SER A 415 1.68 -44.50 32.56
CA SER A 415 1.67 -45.93 32.26
C SER A 415 2.10 -46.25 30.81
N GLU A 416 2.30 -45.23 29.98
CA GLU A 416 2.68 -45.41 28.56
C GLU A 416 4.19 -45.31 28.43
N ILE A 417 4.76 -46.12 27.54
CA ILE A 417 6.18 -46.20 27.26
C ILE A 417 6.39 -45.85 25.78
N VAL A 418 7.42 -45.07 25.50
CA VAL A 418 7.87 -44.73 24.16
C VAL A 418 9.31 -45.13 23.97
N LEU A 419 9.64 -45.53 22.76
CA LEU A 419 11.02 -45.80 22.35
C LEU A 419 11.60 -44.52 21.73
N ILE A 420 12.74 -44.07 22.27
CA ILE A 420 13.45 -42.92 21.71
C ILE A 420 14.61 -43.47 20.86
N VAL A 421 14.72 -42.96 19.65
CA VAL A 421 15.81 -43.26 18.74
C VAL A 421 16.59 -41.97 18.43
N ASP A 422 17.82 -42.11 17.94
CA ASP A 422 18.64 -40.98 17.52
C ASP A 422 18.21 -40.45 16.12
N GLU A 423 18.93 -39.42 15.61
CA GLU A 423 18.65 -38.80 14.31
C GLU A 423 18.79 -39.78 13.11
N GLU A 424 19.52 -40.87 13.29
CA GLU A 424 19.68 -41.94 12.29
C GLU A 424 18.68 -43.08 12.47
N ASN A 425 17.67 -42.92 13.33
CA ASN A 425 16.67 -43.94 13.70
C ASN A 425 17.29 -45.20 14.32
N GLN A 426 18.37 -45.03 15.07
CA GLN A 426 19.05 -46.12 15.77
C GLN A 426 18.74 -46.05 17.26
N ILE A 427 18.68 -47.21 17.89
CA ILE A 427 18.63 -47.32 19.32
C ILE A 427 20.09 -47.35 19.80
N SER A 428 20.44 -46.46 20.70
CA SER A 428 21.77 -46.49 21.29
C SER A 428 21.99 -47.83 22.01
N ASP A 429 23.07 -48.52 21.60
CA ASP A 429 23.53 -49.78 22.24
C ASP A 429 23.90 -49.61 23.71
#